data_0a1f489ff9a5d631bf782ca1b4f5e655
#
_entry.id   0a1f489ff9a5d631bf782ca1b4f5e655
#
_cell.length_a   1.000
_cell.length_b   1.000
_cell.length_c   1.000
_cell.angle_alpha   90.00
_cell.angle_beta   90.00
_cell.angle_gamma   90.00
#
_symmetry.space_group_name_H-M   'P 1'
#
loop_
_entity.id
_entity.type
_entity.pdbx_description
1 polymer ?
#
loop_
_entity_poly.entity_id
_entity_poly.type
_entity_poly.pdbx_seq_one_letter_code
_entity_poly.pdbx_strand_id
1 'polypeptide(L)'
;MAVISGVSSDKTKIVKFNKMMRKDSDSPSWKANISDNPLVEAFPESIDIHPGLQSSPIAPAQVQSTLSDLTFRKRTRRTVTYINVPYCETRCLYCLFYIKPYRNKEESKAYADTLIKELQLWADKPIQQNEPVHAVYFGGGTPTALEAADIERVIKAVRQYLPLANDCEITYEGRLSGFDAEKMEAAVQGGANRFSLGVQTFDTKVRQAVGRRSTKEQLVSQLSRLT
;
A
#
# COMPACT_ATOMS: atom_id res chain seq x y z
N MET A 1 -5.30 3.79 10.80
CA MET A 1 -4.13 3.16 10.16
C MET A 1 -3.00 3.16 11.18
N ALA A 2 -2.61 2.01 11.72
CA ALA A 2 -1.46 1.93 12.60
C ALA A 2 -0.23 1.62 11.76
N VAL A 3 0.75 2.49 11.78
CA VAL A 3 2.04 2.31 11.09
C VAL A 3 3.03 1.88 12.15
N ILE A 4 3.54 0.65 12.05
CA ILE A 4 4.67 0.20 12.87
C ILE A 4 5.91 0.39 12.01
N SER A 5 6.62 1.51 12.24
CA SER A 5 7.98 1.69 11.75
C SER A 5 8.94 1.12 12.80
N GLY A 6 9.96 0.38 12.35
CA GLY A 6 11.03 -0.09 13.22
C GLY A 6 11.55 1.05 14.11
N VAL A 7 11.63 0.78 15.41
CA VAL A 7 11.89 1.75 16.46
C VAL A 7 13.27 2.38 16.28
N SER A 8 13.29 3.59 15.73
CA SER A 8 14.33 4.56 16.05
C SER A 8 13.75 5.53 17.06
N SER A 9 14.32 5.59 18.25
CA SER A 9 13.90 6.45 19.38
C SER A 9 14.13 7.95 19.14
N ASP A 10 14.17 8.41 17.91
CA ASP A 10 14.49 9.78 17.59
C ASP A 10 13.21 10.61 17.39
N LYS A 11 12.70 11.15 18.50
CA LYS A 11 11.58 12.12 18.54
C LYS A 11 11.79 13.35 17.65
N THR A 12 13.02 13.63 17.25
CA THR A 12 13.40 14.75 16.39
C THR A 12 12.95 14.58 14.94
N LYS A 13 12.82 13.33 14.45
CA LYS A 13 12.37 13.07 13.07
C LYS A 13 10.87 13.30 12.87
N ILE A 14 10.06 13.00 13.88
CA ILE A 14 8.60 13.25 13.84
C ILE A 14 8.31 14.76 13.81
N VAL A 15 9.08 15.55 14.54
CA VAL A 15 8.93 17.02 14.57
C VAL A 15 9.37 17.64 13.23
N LYS A 16 10.37 17.09 12.54
CA LYS A 16 10.78 17.57 11.21
C LYS A 16 9.74 17.27 10.13
N PHE A 17 9.08 16.12 10.17
CA PHE A 17 8.02 15.78 9.22
C PHE A 17 6.83 16.74 9.35
N ASN A 18 6.40 17.04 10.58
CA ASN A 18 5.34 18.01 10.83
C ASN A 18 5.73 19.46 10.46
N LYS A 19 7.02 19.80 10.43
CA LYS A 19 7.50 21.13 10.08
C LYS A 19 7.64 21.32 8.56
N MET A 20 7.85 20.23 7.81
CA MET A 20 7.94 20.26 6.34
C MET A 20 6.56 20.39 5.68
N MET A 21 5.48 19.96 6.36
CA MET A 21 4.09 20.11 5.90
C MET A 21 3.49 21.49 6.19
N ARG A 22 4.23 22.41 6.83
CA ARG A 22 3.71 23.73 7.28
C ARG A 22 4.13 24.92 6.40
N LYS A 23 4.61 24.72 5.18
CA LYS A 23 5.18 25.80 4.38
C LYS A 23 4.48 26.09 3.05
N ASP A 24 3.20 25.82 2.91
CA ASP A 24 2.41 26.39 1.81
C ASP A 24 1.15 27.04 2.37
N SER A 25 1.18 28.40 2.35
CA SER A 25 0.10 29.24 2.86
C SER A 25 -1.17 29.24 1.99
N ASP A 26 -1.18 28.53 0.88
CA ASP A 26 -2.28 28.48 -0.09
C ASP A 26 -2.88 27.06 -0.27
N SER A 27 -2.49 26.09 0.53
CA SER A 27 -3.15 24.77 0.51
C SER A 27 -4.43 24.81 1.33
N PRO A 28 -5.52 24.17 0.89
CA PRO A 28 -6.74 24.06 1.67
C PRO A 28 -6.42 23.48 3.05
N SER A 29 -6.97 24.10 4.09
CA SER A 29 -6.66 23.75 5.45
C SER A 29 -7.11 22.31 5.76
N TRP A 30 -6.17 21.39 5.85
CA TRP A 30 -6.37 19.99 6.29
C TRP A 30 -6.78 19.88 7.76
N LYS A 31 -7.07 20.99 8.42
CA LYS A 31 -7.49 21.00 9.81
C LYS A 31 -8.99 20.70 9.86
N ALA A 32 -9.35 19.68 10.62
CA ALA A 32 -10.73 19.45 10.97
C ALA A 32 -11.27 20.69 11.72
N ASN A 33 -12.47 21.13 11.37
CA ASN A 33 -13.16 22.15 12.14
C ASN A 33 -13.52 21.60 13.53
N ILE A 34 -13.36 22.44 14.55
CA ILE A 34 -13.89 22.14 15.88
C ILE A 34 -15.39 22.38 15.80
N SER A 35 -16.18 21.36 16.04
CA SER A 35 -17.63 21.39 15.90
C SER A 35 -18.29 20.44 16.89
N ASP A 36 -19.53 20.76 17.27
CA ASP A 36 -20.35 19.90 18.12
C ASP A 36 -20.82 18.64 17.40
N ASN A 37 -20.76 18.62 16.05
CA ASN A 37 -21.05 17.45 15.23
C ASN A 37 -19.87 17.11 14.30
N PRO A 38 -18.77 16.56 14.85
CA PRO A 38 -17.54 16.33 14.09
C PRO A 38 -17.68 15.33 12.94
N LEU A 39 -18.69 14.45 12.96
CA LEU A 39 -18.95 13.50 11.88
C LEU A 39 -19.45 14.14 10.58
N VAL A 40 -20.05 15.33 10.71
CA VAL A 40 -20.65 16.04 9.57
C VAL A 40 -19.87 17.31 9.23
N GLU A 41 -19.35 18.00 10.21
CA GLU A 41 -18.84 19.37 10.07
C GLU A 41 -17.32 19.47 10.16
N ALA A 42 -16.63 18.41 10.63
CA ALA A 42 -15.17 18.42 10.73
C ALA A 42 -14.49 18.66 9.38
N PHE A 43 -15.10 18.15 8.32
CA PHE A 43 -14.62 18.30 6.94
C PHE A 43 -15.78 18.71 6.05
N PRO A 44 -16.08 20.00 5.94
CA PRO A 44 -17.23 20.52 5.17
C PRO A 44 -17.12 20.25 3.68
N GLU A 45 -15.90 20.03 3.18
CA GLU A 45 -15.65 19.64 1.80
C GLU A 45 -15.08 18.22 1.75
N SER A 46 -15.63 17.39 0.89
CA SER A 46 -15.06 16.09 0.58
C SER A 46 -13.74 16.28 -0.15
N ILE A 47 -12.63 16.12 0.57
CA ILE A 47 -11.30 16.17 -0.06
C ILE A 47 -11.05 14.80 -0.69
N ASP A 48 -11.11 14.78 -2.00
CA ASP A 48 -10.73 13.63 -2.77
C ASP A 48 -9.22 13.61 -2.94
N ILE A 49 -8.56 12.84 -2.08
CA ILE A 49 -7.10 12.66 -2.12
C ILE A 49 -6.67 11.51 -3.04
N HIS A 50 -7.62 10.83 -3.68
CA HIS A 50 -7.28 9.72 -4.57
C HIS A 50 -6.81 10.27 -5.94
N PRO A 51 -5.55 10.03 -6.35
CA PRO A 51 -5.00 10.60 -7.59
C PRO A 51 -5.80 10.29 -8.84
N GLY A 52 -6.55 9.18 -8.84
CA GLY A 52 -7.34 8.73 -9.98
C GLY A 52 -8.60 9.56 -10.26
N LEU A 53 -9.10 10.32 -9.30
CA LEU A 53 -10.38 11.03 -9.45
C LEU A 53 -10.25 12.37 -10.18
N GLN A 54 -9.03 12.90 -10.29
CA GLN A 54 -8.73 14.10 -11.09
C GLN A 54 -8.23 13.77 -12.51
N SER A 55 -8.18 12.49 -12.88
CA SER A 55 -7.69 12.07 -14.19
C SER A 55 -8.83 11.91 -15.20
N SER A 56 -8.59 12.29 -16.44
CA SER A 56 -9.50 12.01 -17.54
C SER A 56 -9.31 10.58 -18.05
N PRO A 57 -10.39 9.83 -18.33
CA PRO A 57 -10.27 8.50 -18.89
C PRO A 57 -9.62 8.56 -20.29
N ILE A 58 -8.74 7.62 -20.57
CA ILE A 58 -8.13 7.45 -21.88
C ILE A 58 -9.08 6.61 -22.75
N ALA A 59 -9.38 7.08 -23.94
CA ALA A 59 -10.19 6.31 -24.88
C ALA A 59 -9.49 4.97 -25.23
N PRO A 60 -10.23 3.86 -25.35
CA PRO A 60 -9.64 2.53 -25.62
C PRO A 60 -8.69 2.52 -26.83
N ALA A 61 -8.99 3.26 -27.89
CA ALA A 61 -8.16 3.38 -29.09
C ALA A 61 -6.80 4.08 -28.83
N GLN A 62 -6.70 4.87 -27.76
CA GLN A 62 -5.48 5.63 -27.41
C GLN A 62 -4.62 4.92 -26.35
N VAL A 63 -5.10 3.83 -25.75
CA VAL A 63 -4.37 3.15 -24.66
C VAL A 63 -3.01 2.69 -25.14
N GLN A 64 -2.93 2.05 -26.30
CA GLN A 64 -1.66 1.50 -26.81
C GLN A 64 -0.63 2.60 -27.12
N SER A 65 -1.03 3.69 -27.77
CA SER A 65 -0.14 4.81 -28.06
C SER A 65 0.31 5.51 -26.79
N THR A 66 -0.60 5.73 -25.85
CA THR A 66 -0.28 6.35 -24.56
C THR A 66 0.71 5.49 -23.75
N LEU A 67 0.53 4.17 -23.71
CA LEU A 67 1.48 3.26 -23.07
C LEU A 67 2.85 3.31 -23.75
N SER A 68 2.88 3.30 -25.08
CA SER A 68 4.12 3.43 -25.85
C SER A 68 4.84 4.73 -25.49
N ASP A 69 4.15 5.86 -25.52
CA ASP A 69 4.73 7.16 -25.16
C ASP A 69 5.25 7.20 -23.73
N LEU A 70 4.51 6.61 -22.78
CA LEU A 70 4.92 6.54 -21.39
C LEU A 70 6.21 5.74 -21.20
N THR A 71 6.41 4.65 -21.94
CA THR A 71 7.61 3.80 -21.81
C THR A 71 8.90 4.55 -22.13
N PHE A 72 8.86 5.55 -23.01
CA PHE A 72 10.01 6.35 -23.42
C PHE A 72 10.22 7.63 -22.59
N ARG A 73 9.29 7.96 -21.70
CA ARG A 73 9.42 9.16 -20.84
C ARG A 73 10.54 8.97 -19.82
N LYS A 74 11.16 10.08 -19.46
CA LYS A 74 12.10 10.14 -18.33
C LYS A 74 11.35 10.56 -17.08
N ARG A 75 11.62 9.88 -15.98
CA ARG A 75 11.16 10.33 -14.66
C ARG A 75 12.02 11.52 -14.23
N THR A 76 11.37 12.55 -13.70
CA THR A 76 12.04 13.79 -13.26
C THR A 76 11.84 14.08 -11.78
N ARG A 77 11.16 13.17 -11.08
CA ARG A 77 10.82 13.30 -9.65
C ARG A 77 11.04 11.97 -8.94
N ARG A 78 11.16 12.03 -7.62
CA ARG A 78 11.13 10.84 -6.77
C ARG A 78 9.90 9.99 -7.11
N THR A 79 10.11 8.70 -7.30
CA THR A 79 9.08 7.80 -7.81
C THR A 79 8.73 6.75 -6.78
N VAL A 80 7.45 6.44 -6.71
CA VAL A 80 6.90 5.30 -5.98
C VAL A 80 6.36 4.29 -6.99
N THR A 81 6.72 3.03 -6.82
CA THR A 81 6.08 1.92 -7.54
C THR A 81 4.96 1.35 -6.68
N TYR A 82 3.76 1.34 -7.22
CA TYR A 82 2.61 0.72 -6.55
C TYR A 82 2.30 -0.63 -7.17
N ILE A 83 2.34 -1.68 -6.34
CA ILE A 83 1.97 -3.06 -6.73
C ILE A 83 0.58 -3.35 -6.16
N ASN A 84 -0.39 -3.52 -7.03
CA ASN A 84 -1.75 -3.84 -6.61
C ASN A 84 -1.93 -5.33 -6.39
N VAL A 85 -2.43 -5.74 -5.22
CA VAL A 85 -2.86 -7.11 -4.93
C VAL A 85 -4.35 -7.09 -4.59
N PRO A 86 -5.24 -7.49 -5.50
CA PRO A 86 -6.68 -7.23 -5.37
C PRO A 86 -7.41 -8.19 -4.44
N TYR A 87 -6.74 -9.17 -3.86
CA TYR A 87 -7.38 -10.25 -3.09
C TYR A 87 -7.78 -9.84 -1.69
N CYS A 88 -8.97 -10.26 -1.27
CA CYS A 88 -9.44 -10.19 0.11
C CYS A 88 -10.20 -11.46 0.47
N GLU A 89 -9.98 -12.00 1.67
CA GLU A 89 -10.81 -13.09 2.23
C GLU A 89 -12.24 -12.63 2.54
N THR A 90 -12.37 -11.38 2.99
CA THR A 90 -13.66 -10.77 3.34
C THR A 90 -13.68 -9.31 2.91
N ARG A 91 -14.84 -8.84 2.42
CA ARG A 91 -15.05 -7.42 2.10
C ARG A 91 -15.43 -6.65 3.36
N CYS A 92 -14.71 -5.55 3.64
CA CYS A 92 -15.14 -4.58 4.64
C CYS A 92 -16.27 -3.71 4.10
N LEU A 93 -17.26 -3.37 4.93
CA LEU A 93 -18.45 -2.63 4.48
C LEU A 93 -18.16 -1.20 4.00
N TYR A 94 -17.07 -0.60 4.48
CA TYR A 94 -16.63 0.74 4.09
C TYR A 94 -15.67 0.77 2.90
N CYS A 95 -15.28 -0.40 2.34
CA CYS A 95 -14.22 -0.47 1.35
C CYS A 95 -14.74 -0.16 -0.06
N LEU A 96 -14.16 0.86 -0.68
CA LEU A 96 -14.46 1.27 -2.06
C LEU A 96 -13.46 0.69 -3.09
N PHE A 97 -12.40 0.01 -2.63
CA PHE A 97 -11.44 -0.59 -3.55
C PHE A 97 -12.05 -1.74 -4.34
N TYR A 98 -11.54 -1.92 -5.56
CA TYR A 98 -11.79 -3.12 -6.33
C TYR A 98 -11.11 -4.31 -5.65
N ILE A 99 -11.87 -5.34 -5.32
CA ILE A 99 -11.35 -6.55 -4.70
C ILE A 99 -11.86 -7.79 -5.42
N LYS A 100 -11.02 -8.83 -5.41
CA LYS A 100 -11.38 -10.20 -5.77
C LYS A 100 -11.39 -11.08 -4.51
N PRO A 101 -12.36 -11.99 -4.36
CA PRO A 101 -12.29 -12.99 -3.30
C PRO A 101 -11.03 -13.84 -3.48
N TYR A 102 -10.24 -14.01 -2.41
CA TYR A 102 -9.16 -15.00 -2.39
C TYR A 102 -9.76 -16.40 -2.28
N ARG A 103 -9.33 -17.33 -3.11
CA ARG A 103 -9.93 -18.66 -3.21
C ARG A 103 -9.00 -19.79 -2.77
N ASN A 104 -7.76 -19.82 -3.28
CA ASN A 104 -6.83 -20.92 -3.05
C ASN A 104 -5.38 -20.52 -3.37
N LYS A 105 -4.45 -21.42 -3.07
CA LYS A 105 -3.01 -21.24 -3.26
C LYS A 105 -2.60 -21.16 -4.73
N GLU A 106 -3.30 -21.87 -5.59
CA GLU A 106 -3.05 -21.85 -7.05
C GLU A 106 -3.31 -20.48 -7.63
N GLU A 107 -4.34 -19.77 -7.11
CA GLU A 107 -4.64 -18.39 -7.51
C GLU A 107 -3.55 -17.42 -7.04
N SER A 108 -3.02 -17.61 -5.82
CA SER A 108 -1.86 -16.84 -5.32
C SER A 108 -0.67 -16.99 -6.25
N LYS A 109 -0.30 -18.24 -6.55
CA LYS A 109 0.82 -18.56 -7.42
C LYS A 109 0.65 -17.95 -8.82
N ALA A 110 -0.50 -18.14 -9.45
CA ALA A 110 -0.78 -17.63 -10.79
C ALA A 110 -0.71 -16.09 -10.84
N TYR A 111 -1.16 -15.43 -9.77
CA TYR A 111 -1.07 -13.99 -9.66
C TYR A 111 0.37 -13.50 -9.47
N ALA A 112 1.12 -14.14 -8.59
CA ALA A 112 2.54 -13.86 -8.41
C ALA A 112 3.33 -14.04 -9.71
N ASP A 113 3.09 -15.14 -10.44
CA ASP A 113 3.71 -15.39 -11.74
C ASP A 113 3.37 -14.30 -12.76
N THR A 114 2.14 -13.78 -12.74
CA THR A 114 1.71 -12.69 -13.61
C THR A 114 2.41 -11.37 -13.24
N LEU A 115 2.47 -11.02 -11.95
CA LEU A 115 3.18 -9.83 -11.49
C LEU A 115 4.67 -9.86 -11.84
N ILE A 116 5.31 -11.03 -11.68
CA ILE A 116 6.73 -11.19 -12.02
C ILE A 116 6.95 -10.99 -13.53
N LYS A 117 6.07 -11.55 -14.37
CA LYS A 117 6.13 -11.32 -15.82
C LYS A 117 5.93 -9.84 -16.18
N GLU A 118 5.00 -9.16 -15.52
CA GLU A 118 4.79 -7.74 -15.74
C GLU A 118 6.02 -6.92 -15.36
N LEU A 119 6.64 -7.19 -14.20
CA LEU A 119 7.90 -6.57 -13.80
C LEU A 119 9.00 -6.79 -14.83
N GLN A 120 9.13 -7.99 -15.38
CA GLN A 120 10.09 -8.31 -16.45
C GLN A 120 9.84 -7.50 -17.71
N LEU A 121 8.56 -7.37 -18.14
CA LEU A 121 8.19 -6.60 -19.34
C LEU A 121 8.50 -5.10 -19.19
N TRP A 122 8.48 -4.58 -17.96
CA TRP A 122 8.79 -3.17 -17.69
C TRP A 122 10.27 -2.93 -17.40
N ALA A 123 11.04 -3.96 -17.03
CA ALA A 123 12.42 -3.83 -16.53
C ALA A 123 13.33 -3.01 -17.44
N ASP A 124 13.29 -3.27 -18.76
CA ASP A 124 14.18 -2.63 -19.74
C ASP A 124 13.63 -1.31 -20.31
N LYS A 125 12.46 -0.86 -19.85
CA LYS A 125 11.87 0.35 -20.39
C LYS A 125 12.58 1.60 -19.90
N PRO A 126 12.82 2.60 -20.74
CA PRO A 126 13.50 3.83 -20.36
C PRO A 126 12.89 4.52 -19.14
N ILE A 127 11.56 4.51 -19.01
CA ILE A 127 10.88 5.07 -17.83
C ILE A 127 11.29 4.37 -16.53
N GLN A 128 11.68 3.09 -16.57
CA GLN A 128 12.12 2.37 -15.38
C GLN A 128 13.60 2.61 -15.09
N GLN A 129 14.44 2.70 -16.10
CA GLN A 129 15.89 2.67 -15.94
C GLN A 129 16.55 4.03 -15.72
N ASN A 130 15.87 5.13 -16.02
CA ASN A 130 16.52 6.45 -16.03
C ASN A 130 16.71 7.08 -14.64
N GLU A 131 15.98 6.63 -13.62
CA GLU A 131 16.08 7.15 -12.25
C GLU A 131 15.77 6.04 -11.22
N PRO A 132 16.35 6.08 -10.02
CA PRO A 132 16.03 5.11 -8.97
C PRO A 132 14.57 5.20 -8.50
N VAL A 133 14.03 4.05 -8.09
CA VAL A 133 12.75 3.94 -7.36
C VAL A 133 13.03 4.11 -5.87
N HIS A 134 12.40 5.08 -5.22
CA HIS A 134 12.66 5.41 -3.81
C HIS A 134 11.70 4.74 -2.84
N ALA A 135 10.54 4.30 -3.32
CA ALA A 135 9.61 3.52 -2.52
C ALA A 135 8.83 2.54 -3.39
N VAL A 136 8.56 1.37 -2.83
CA VAL A 136 7.64 0.37 -3.38
C VAL A 136 6.53 0.14 -2.38
N TYR A 137 5.30 0.15 -2.83
CA TYR A 137 4.14 -0.05 -1.98
C TYR A 137 3.27 -1.18 -2.53
N PHE A 138 3.18 -2.26 -1.79
CA PHE A 138 2.23 -3.34 -2.04
C PHE A 138 0.93 -3.02 -1.33
N GLY A 139 -0.14 -2.83 -2.09
CA GLY A 139 -1.44 -2.44 -1.56
C GLY A 139 -2.61 -2.98 -2.37
N GLY A 140 -3.77 -2.35 -2.22
CA GLY A 140 -4.99 -2.71 -2.95
C GLY A 140 -6.03 -3.39 -2.09
N GLY A 141 -6.27 -4.67 -2.29
CA GLY A 141 -7.15 -5.48 -1.45
C GLY A 141 -6.48 -5.84 -0.13
N THR A 142 -5.69 -6.88 -0.15
CA THR A 142 -4.95 -7.37 1.02
C THR A 142 -3.72 -8.15 0.53
N PRO A 143 -2.56 -7.51 0.34
CA PRO A 143 -1.33 -8.20 -0.08
C PRO A 143 -0.96 -9.41 0.79
N THR A 144 -1.22 -9.36 2.10
CA THR A 144 -1.00 -10.50 3.00
C THR A 144 -1.95 -11.70 2.76
N ALA A 145 -2.87 -11.61 1.78
CA ALA A 145 -3.66 -12.76 1.35
C ALA A 145 -2.85 -13.75 0.50
N LEU A 146 -1.76 -13.30 -0.13
CA LEU A 146 -0.89 -14.20 -0.88
C LEU A 146 -0.21 -15.24 0.04
N GLU A 147 0.19 -16.36 -0.52
CA GLU A 147 0.96 -17.38 0.19
C GLU A 147 2.40 -16.89 0.47
N ALA A 148 3.02 -17.37 1.55
CA ALA A 148 4.34 -16.91 1.99
C ALA A 148 5.40 -16.99 0.88
N ALA A 149 5.49 -18.12 0.18
CA ALA A 149 6.43 -18.29 -0.91
C ALA A 149 6.21 -17.29 -2.06
N ASP A 150 4.96 -16.93 -2.35
CA ASP A 150 4.63 -15.98 -3.40
C ASP A 150 4.92 -14.54 -2.99
N ILE A 151 4.70 -14.19 -1.71
CA ILE A 151 5.10 -12.92 -1.12
C ILE A 151 6.60 -12.68 -1.32
N GLU A 152 7.42 -13.66 -0.91
CA GLU A 152 8.87 -13.59 -1.04
C GLU A 152 9.31 -13.44 -2.51
N ARG A 153 8.76 -14.27 -3.40
CA ARG A 153 9.08 -14.27 -4.84
C ARG A 153 8.79 -12.93 -5.49
N VAL A 154 7.63 -12.34 -5.24
CA VAL A 154 7.24 -11.07 -5.86
C VAL A 154 8.10 -9.91 -5.33
N ILE A 155 8.41 -9.88 -4.03
CA ILE A 155 9.28 -8.84 -3.47
C ILE A 155 10.72 -8.99 -4.02
N LYS A 156 11.24 -10.20 -4.12
CA LYS A 156 12.54 -10.46 -4.75
C LYS A 156 12.56 -10.03 -6.23
N ALA A 157 11.49 -10.29 -6.97
CA ALA A 157 11.37 -9.85 -8.36
C ALA A 157 11.37 -8.31 -8.48
N VAL A 158 10.69 -7.60 -7.58
CA VAL A 158 10.78 -6.13 -7.51
C VAL A 158 12.22 -5.66 -7.35
N ARG A 159 12.98 -6.27 -6.44
CA ARG A 159 14.40 -5.95 -6.23
C ARG A 159 15.29 -6.31 -7.42
N GLN A 160 14.93 -7.33 -8.16
CA GLN A 160 15.68 -7.78 -9.33
C GLN A 160 15.43 -6.91 -10.57
N TYR A 161 14.20 -6.48 -10.78
CA TYR A 161 13.78 -5.86 -12.05
C TYR A 161 13.61 -4.35 -11.98
N LEU A 162 13.54 -3.75 -10.78
CA LEU A 162 13.45 -2.30 -10.64
C LEU A 162 14.77 -1.71 -10.13
N PRO A 163 15.20 -0.56 -10.63
CA PRO A 163 16.39 0.14 -10.16
C PRO A 163 16.10 0.82 -8.81
N LEU A 164 16.11 0.05 -7.74
CA LEU A 164 15.81 0.58 -6.41
C LEU A 164 16.93 1.46 -5.89
N ALA A 165 16.58 2.58 -5.24
CA ALA A 165 17.52 3.37 -4.47
C ALA A 165 18.07 2.55 -3.28
N ASN A 166 19.29 2.87 -2.81
CA ASN A 166 19.93 2.14 -1.69
C ASN A 166 19.10 2.22 -0.39
N ASP A 167 18.34 3.31 -0.21
CA ASP A 167 17.45 3.57 0.92
C ASP A 167 15.97 3.34 0.59
N CYS A 168 15.68 2.56 -0.46
CA CYS A 168 14.32 2.33 -0.91
C CYS A 168 13.44 1.72 0.19
N GLU A 169 12.32 2.37 0.49
CA GLU A 169 11.29 1.81 1.35
C GLU A 169 10.46 0.79 0.58
N ILE A 170 10.38 -0.44 1.07
CA ILE A 170 9.48 -1.47 0.54
C ILE A 170 8.40 -1.73 1.58
N THR A 171 7.23 -1.13 1.37
CA THR A 171 6.07 -1.29 2.25
C THR A 171 5.19 -2.44 1.79
N TYR A 172 4.90 -3.36 2.71
CA TYR A 172 3.95 -4.44 2.51
C TYR A 172 2.68 -4.19 3.33
N GLU A 173 1.55 -3.95 2.66
CA GLU A 173 0.27 -3.68 3.32
C GLU A 173 -0.51 -4.96 3.57
N GLY A 174 -1.34 -4.96 4.62
CA GLY A 174 -2.22 -6.09 4.84
C GLY A 174 -3.12 -5.98 6.06
N ARG A 175 -3.64 -7.13 6.43
CA ARG A 175 -4.41 -7.33 7.65
C ARG A 175 -3.61 -8.18 8.61
N LEU A 176 -3.83 -7.98 9.91
CA LEU A 176 -3.26 -8.86 10.93
C LEU A 176 -3.82 -10.29 10.81
N SER A 177 -5.13 -10.43 10.52
CA SER A 177 -5.71 -11.76 10.28
C SER A 177 -5.12 -12.37 9.02
N GLY A 178 -4.59 -13.59 9.12
CA GLY A 178 -3.95 -14.30 8.01
C GLY A 178 -2.52 -13.83 7.68
N PHE A 179 -1.94 -12.92 8.48
CA PHE A 179 -0.54 -12.57 8.41
C PHE A 179 0.20 -13.17 9.61
N ASP A 180 0.64 -14.40 9.44
CA ASP A 180 1.35 -15.19 10.43
C ASP A 180 2.89 -14.94 10.35
N ALA A 181 3.63 -15.64 11.21
CA ALA A 181 5.08 -15.50 11.27
C ALA A 181 5.76 -15.95 9.96
N GLU A 182 5.24 -16.98 9.29
CA GLU A 182 5.79 -17.49 8.03
C GLU A 182 5.68 -16.43 6.93
N LYS A 183 4.52 -15.80 6.77
CA LYS A 183 4.30 -14.73 5.79
C LYS A 183 5.10 -13.48 6.09
N MET A 184 5.23 -13.14 7.39
CA MET A 184 6.03 -12.00 7.80
C MET A 184 7.52 -12.24 7.48
N GLU A 185 8.03 -13.42 7.84
CA GLU A 185 9.42 -13.81 7.54
C GLU A 185 9.68 -13.80 6.04
N ALA A 186 8.79 -14.38 5.24
CA ALA A 186 8.88 -14.38 3.79
C ALA A 186 8.93 -12.95 3.21
N ALA A 187 8.11 -12.03 3.74
CA ALA A 187 8.15 -10.64 3.31
C ALA A 187 9.48 -9.94 3.66
N VAL A 188 10.01 -10.18 4.86
CA VAL A 188 11.31 -9.64 5.30
C VAL A 188 12.44 -10.23 4.46
N GLN A 189 12.46 -11.55 4.24
CA GLN A 189 13.45 -12.22 3.39
C GLN A 189 13.37 -11.78 1.93
N GLY A 190 12.18 -11.45 1.46
CA GLY A 190 11.98 -10.79 0.16
C GLY A 190 12.61 -9.40 0.10
N GLY A 191 12.68 -8.71 1.22
CA GLY A 191 13.26 -7.38 1.36
C GLY A 191 12.28 -6.29 1.76
N ALA A 192 11.08 -6.63 2.24
CA ALA A 192 10.18 -5.65 2.85
C ALA A 192 10.83 -5.10 4.14
N ASN A 193 10.80 -3.77 4.28
CA ASN A 193 11.39 -3.07 5.43
C ASN A 193 10.36 -2.20 6.17
N ARG A 194 9.10 -2.22 5.73
CA ARG A 194 7.98 -1.55 6.37
C ARG A 194 6.70 -2.35 6.22
N PHE A 195 5.90 -2.44 7.29
CA PHE A 195 4.58 -3.06 7.26
C PHE A 195 3.49 -2.04 7.58
N SER A 196 2.43 -2.04 6.76
CA SER A 196 1.24 -1.21 6.96
C SER A 196 0.04 -2.11 7.25
N LEU A 197 -0.33 -2.24 8.53
CA LEU A 197 -1.36 -3.19 8.94
C LEU A 197 -2.66 -2.49 9.31
N GLY A 198 -3.73 -2.84 8.59
CA GLY A 198 -5.04 -2.24 8.77
C GLY A 198 -5.75 -2.75 10.02
N VAL A 199 -5.69 -2.00 11.12
CA VAL A 199 -6.41 -2.27 12.37
C VAL A 199 -7.78 -1.59 12.40
N GLN A 200 -7.89 -0.35 11.96
CA GLN A 200 -9.01 0.58 11.99
C GLN A 200 -9.43 0.99 13.42
N THR A 201 -9.83 0.02 14.23
CA THR A 201 -10.25 0.22 15.64
C THR A 201 -9.97 -1.04 16.45
N PHE A 202 -9.78 -0.89 17.76
CA PHE A 202 -9.68 -2.01 18.71
C PHE A 202 -11.03 -2.39 19.34
N ASP A 203 -12.08 -1.60 19.13
CA ASP A 203 -13.42 -1.96 19.61
C ASP A 203 -13.99 -3.12 18.81
N THR A 204 -14.24 -4.24 19.49
CA THR A 204 -14.72 -5.48 18.87
C THR A 204 -16.09 -5.32 18.22
N LYS A 205 -17.02 -4.56 18.84
CA LYS A 205 -18.36 -4.35 18.29
C LYS A 205 -18.32 -3.50 17.03
N VAL A 206 -17.55 -2.42 17.05
CA VAL A 206 -17.35 -1.56 15.88
C VAL A 206 -16.67 -2.33 14.75
N ARG A 207 -15.66 -3.16 15.06
CA ARG A 207 -15.00 -4.03 14.08
C ARG A 207 -16.00 -4.95 13.38
N GLN A 208 -16.81 -5.66 14.15
CA GLN A 208 -17.82 -6.57 13.61
C GLN A 208 -18.86 -5.82 12.78
N ALA A 209 -19.30 -4.65 13.22
CA ALA A 209 -20.24 -3.80 12.49
C ALA A 209 -19.71 -3.34 11.12
N VAL A 210 -18.38 -3.19 10.95
CA VAL A 210 -17.78 -2.82 9.66
C VAL A 210 -17.24 -4.05 8.86
N GLY A 211 -17.66 -5.26 9.22
CA GLY A 211 -17.30 -6.49 8.49
C GLY A 211 -15.93 -7.06 8.84
N ARG A 212 -15.33 -6.68 9.99
CA ARG A 212 -14.07 -7.27 10.47
C ARG A 212 -14.33 -8.26 11.60
N ARG A 213 -13.84 -9.50 11.44
CA ARG A 213 -14.20 -10.62 12.32
C ARG A 213 -13.35 -10.74 13.59
N SER A 214 -12.08 -10.28 13.56
CA SER A 214 -11.17 -10.43 14.70
C SER A 214 -11.56 -9.53 15.87
N THR A 215 -11.42 -10.07 17.11
CA THR A 215 -11.65 -9.32 18.35
C THR A 215 -10.42 -8.47 18.72
N LYS A 216 -10.58 -7.60 19.73
CA LYS A 216 -9.47 -6.81 20.30
C LYS A 216 -8.35 -7.72 20.80
N GLU A 217 -8.69 -8.78 21.54
CA GLU A 217 -7.74 -9.71 22.16
C GLU A 217 -6.94 -10.44 21.08
N GLN A 218 -7.60 -10.88 20.01
CA GLN A 218 -6.94 -11.52 18.87
C GLN A 218 -5.98 -10.55 18.18
N LEU A 219 -6.36 -9.29 17.99
CA LEU A 219 -5.47 -8.27 17.41
C LEU A 219 -4.25 -8.00 18.27
N VAL A 220 -4.45 -7.82 19.58
CA VAL A 220 -3.34 -7.56 20.51
C VAL A 220 -2.38 -8.75 20.50
N SER A 221 -2.91 -9.97 20.58
CA SER A 221 -2.09 -11.20 20.52
C SER A 221 -1.31 -11.31 19.21
N GLN A 222 -1.91 -10.97 18.07
CA GLN A 222 -1.23 -10.99 16.78
C GLN A 222 -0.15 -9.89 16.68
N LEU A 223 -0.44 -8.68 17.15
CA LEU A 223 0.56 -7.59 17.18
C LEU A 223 1.77 -7.94 18.05
N SER A 224 1.55 -8.54 19.23
CA SER A 224 2.64 -8.95 20.12
C SER A 224 3.55 -10.06 19.54
N ARG A 225 3.13 -10.71 18.47
CA ARG A 225 3.98 -11.69 17.76
C ARG A 225 4.82 -11.05 16.66
N LEU A 226 4.50 -9.82 16.28
CA LEU A 226 5.19 -9.06 15.23
C LEU A 226 6.24 -8.09 15.80
N THR A 227 6.27 -7.91 17.11
CA THR A 227 7.24 -7.08 17.87
C THR A 227 8.24 -7.96 18.59
#